data_fdd6dd2d1d3f49104d2f3be3a613d883
#
_entry.id   fdd6dd2d1d3f49104d2f3be3a613d883
#
_cell.length_a   1.000
_cell.length_b   1.000
_cell.length_c   1.000
_cell.angle_alpha   90.00
_cell.angle_beta   90.00
_cell.angle_gamma   90.00
#
_symmetry.space_group_name_H-M   'P 1'
#
loop_
_entity.id
_entity.type
_entity.pdbx_description
1 polymer ?
#
loop_
_entity_poly.entity_id
_entity_poly.type
_entity_poly.pdbx_seq_one_letter_code
_entity_poly.pdbx_strand_id
1 'polypeptide(L)'
;KTTTLYATLSHINQKERKIITIEDPVEYQLDGINQVQVKPQIGLTFASGLRSMLRQAPDIIMVGEIRDLETAQIAVQSALTGHLILSTLHTNDAASAITRLVDMGIKSYLVVSTLQAILAQRLVRIICPSCRESYKPSEEEKLALKLASNELEIVELYRGKGCSNCSNTGYKGRIGLFELLIMDDEIRELTINNVSSDEICKKAREKGMRLLKYDGFEK
;
A
#
# COMPACT_ATOMS: atom_id res chain seq x y z
N LYS A 1 5.58 -4.26 -0.55
CA LYS A 1 4.14 -4.53 -0.33
C LYS A 1 3.94 -5.92 0.27
N THR A 2 4.50 -6.97 -0.30
CA THR A 2 4.37 -8.36 0.18
C THR A 2 4.75 -8.51 1.64
N THR A 3 5.89 -7.96 2.07
CA THR A 3 6.33 -7.97 3.48
C THR A 3 5.28 -7.38 4.42
N THR A 4 4.62 -6.28 4.03
CA THR A 4 3.57 -5.63 4.84
C THR A 4 2.33 -6.52 4.91
N LEU A 5 1.89 -7.09 3.79
CA LEU A 5 0.77 -8.04 3.76
C LEU A 5 1.06 -9.26 4.64
N TYR A 6 2.25 -9.85 4.52
CA TYR A 6 2.63 -11.02 5.32
C TYR A 6 2.71 -10.70 6.81
N ALA A 7 3.23 -9.51 7.17
CA ALA A 7 3.21 -9.05 8.56
C ALA A 7 1.77 -8.88 9.08
N THR A 8 0.87 -8.33 8.26
CA THR A 8 -0.56 -8.21 8.59
C THR A 8 -1.18 -9.60 8.76
N LEU A 9 -0.96 -10.52 7.82
CA LEU A 9 -1.47 -11.88 7.91
C LEU A 9 -0.96 -12.58 9.16
N SER A 10 0.33 -12.48 9.47
CA SER A 10 0.91 -13.08 10.68
C SER A 10 0.30 -12.50 11.95
N HIS A 11 -0.03 -11.21 11.97
CA HIS A 11 -0.63 -10.54 13.12
C HIS A 11 -2.09 -10.99 13.37
N ILE A 12 -2.86 -11.24 12.31
CA ILE A 12 -4.27 -11.62 12.39
C ILE A 12 -4.50 -13.14 12.33
N ASN A 13 -3.42 -13.92 12.18
CA ASN A 13 -3.46 -15.38 12.10
C ASN A 13 -3.76 -15.97 13.48
N GLN A 14 -4.97 -16.46 13.63
CA GLN A 14 -5.48 -17.11 14.85
C GLN A 14 -6.07 -18.47 14.47
N LYS A 15 -6.08 -19.43 15.40
CA LYS A 15 -6.55 -20.80 15.15
C LYS A 15 -8.02 -20.87 14.72
N GLU A 16 -8.81 -19.88 15.13
CA GLU A 16 -10.24 -19.75 14.85
C GLU A 16 -10.53 -19.11 13.49
N ARG A 17 -9.49 -18.62 12.79
CA ARG A 17 -9.63 -17.90 11.50
C ARG A 17 -8.97 -18.67 10.39
N LYS A 18 -9.74 -18.99 9.37
CA LYS A 18 -9.20 -19.62 8.16
C LYS A 18 -8.72 -18.56 7.18
N ILE A 19 -7.42 -18.52 6.97
CA ILE A 19 -6.75 -17.59 6.04
C ILE A 19 -6.33 -18.35 4.80
N ILE A 20 -6.70 -17.84 3.63
CA ILE A 20 -6.27 -18.39 2.33
C ILE A 20 -5.67 -17.26 1.50
N THR A 21 -4.55 -17.53 0.82
CA THR A 21 -3.93 -16.56 -0.08
C THR A 21 -3.85 -17.07 -1.50
N ILE A 22 -3.86 -16.16 -2.48
CA ILE A 22 -3.50 -16.43 -3.87
C ILE A 22 -2.44 -15.43 -4.32
N GLU A 23 -1.31 -15.92 -4.81
CA GLU A 23 -0.06 -15.14 -4.97
C GLU A 23 0.67 -15.46 -6.28
N ASP A 24 1.51 -14.52 -6.74
CA ASP A 24 2.32 -14.68 -7.94
C ASP A 24 3.73 -14.04 -7.77
N PRO A 25 4.71 -14.82 -7.29
CA PRO A 25 4.64 -16.13 -6.63
C PRO A 25 4.39 -16.03 -5.10
N VAL A 26 4.31 -17.18 -4.43
CA VAL A 26 4.44 -17.26 -2.97
C VAL A 26 5.91 -17.00 -2.62
N GLU A 27 6.20 -15.94 -1.85
CA GLU A 27 7.58 -15.52 -1.51
C GLU A 27 8.21 -16.45 -0.46
N TYR A 28 7.47 -16.80 0.57
CA TYR A 28 7.84 -17.79 1.58
C TYR A 28 6.59 -18.31 2.31
N GLN A 29 6.70 -19.46 2.92
CA GLN A 29 5.59 -20.09 3.64
C GLN A 29 5.29 -19.39 4.96
N LEU A 30 4.00 -19.27 5.28
CA LEU A 30 3.48 -18.80 6.56
C LEU A 30 2.75 -19.95 7.24
N ASP A 31 3.17 -20.29 8.45
CA ASP A 31 2.52 -21.34 9.22
C ASP A 31 1.06 -21.03 9.51
N GLY A 32 0.18 -22.01 9.35
CA GLY A 32 -1.25 -21.87 9.60
C GLY A 32 -2.04 -21.13 8.52
N ILE A 33 -1.41 -20.78 7.38
CA ILE A 33 -2.04 -20.09 6.25
C ILE A 33 -2.00 -20.98 5.01
N ASN A 34 -3.13 -21.13 4.34
CA ASN A 34 -3.21 -21.86 3.07
C ASN A 34 -2.81 -20.96 1.92
N GLN A 35 -1.58 -21.10 1.44
CA GLN A 35 -1.05 -20.26 0.34
C GLN A 35 -1.13 -20.99 -0.99
N VAL A 36 -1.77 -20.38 -1.98
CA VAL A 36 -1.93 -20.90 -3.34
C VAL A 36 -1.16 -20.02 -4.31
N GLN A 37 -0.31 -20.63 -5.11
CA GLN A 37 0.39 -19.92 -6.18
C GLN A 37 -0.38 -20.02 -7.49
N VAL A 38 -0.54 -18.90 -8.20
CA VAL A 38 -1.10 -18.87 -9.54
C VAL A 38 -0.28 -19.73 -10.50
N LYS A 39 -0.96 -20.38 -11.44
CA LYS A 39 -0.36 -21.18 -12.53
C LYS A 39 -1.15 -20.93 -13.81
N PRO A 40 -0.90 -19.81 -14.52
CA PRO A 40 -1.70 -19.43 -15.70
C PRO A 40 -1.70 -20.49 -16.79
N GLN A 41 -0.62 -21.28 -16.89
CA GLN A 41 -0.47 -22.35 -17.90
C GLN A 41 -1.54 -23.44 -17.80
N ILE A 42 -2.13 -23.62 -16.62
CA ILE A 42 -3.21 -24.58 -16.36
C ILE A 42 -4.54 -23.89 -16.01
N GLY A 43 -4.66 -22.58 -16.30
CA GLY A 43 -5.88 -21.81 -16.03
C GLY A 43 -6.09 -21.40 -14.55
N LEU A 44 -5.13 -21.63 -13.67
CA LEU A 44 -5.18 -21.15 -12.28
C LEU A 44 -4.72 -19.69 -12.22
N THR A 45 -5.63 -18.77 -12.47
CA THR A 45 -5.45 -17.32 -12.41
C THR A 45 -5.89 -16.76 -11.05
N PHE A 46 -5.65 -15.48 -10.78
CA PHE A 46 -6.19 -14.81 -9.60
C PHE A 46 -7.71 -14.94 -9.50
N ALA A 47 -8.44 -14.68 -10.59
CA ALA A 47 -9.89 -14.76 -10.62
C ALA A 47 -10.41 -16.20 -10.41
N SER A 48 -9.87 -17.19 -11.13
CA SER A 48 -10.32 -18.59 -11.00
C SER A 48 -9.99 -19.18 -9.61
N GLY A 49 -8.81 -18.85 -9.07
CA GLY A 49 -8.40 -19.25 -7.73
C GLY A 49 -9.28 -18.63 -6.67
N LEU A 50 -9.53 -17.33 -6.73
CA LEU A 50 -10.38 -16.61 -5.77
C LEU A 50 -11.81 -17.19 -5.74
N ARG A 51 -12.42 -17.49 -6.89
CA ARG A 51 -13.73 -18.18 -6.95
C ARG A 51 -13.70 -19.54 -6.24
N SER A 52 -12.61 -20.28 -6.38
CA SER A 52 -12.48 -21.59 -5.75
C SER A 52 -12.30 -21.49 -4.23
N MET A 53 -11.57 -20.48 -3.77
CA MET A 53 -11.33 -20.21 -2.34
C MET A 53 -12.60 -19.85 -1.59
N LEU A 54 -13.53 -19.13 -2.18
CA LEU A 54 -14.82 -18.78 -1.59
C LEU A 54 -15.65 -20.01 -1.18
N ARG A 55 -15.45 -21.15 -1.86
CA ARG A 55 -16.10 -22.43 -1.50
C ARG A 55 -15.39 -23.21 -0.39
N GLN A 56 -14.31 -22.67 0.13
CA GLN A 56 -13.52 -23.28 1.19
C GLN A 56 -13.84 -22.70 2.59
N ALA A 57 -14.90 -21.87 2.69
CA ALA A 57 -15.30 -21.16 3.92
C ALA A 57 -14.10 -20.42 4.58
N PRO A 58 -13.43 -19.50 3.87
CA PRO A 58 -12.39 -18.68 4.47
C PRO A 58 -13.01 -17.53 5.29
N ASP A 59 -12.30 -17.08 6.33
CA ASP A 59 -12.63 -15.82 7.02
C ASP A 59 -11.87 -14.64 6.38
N ILE A 60 -10.63 -14.91 5.99
CA ILE A 60 -9.70 -13.91 5.45
C ILE A 60 -9.10 -14.42 4.14
N ILE A 61 -9.15 -13.61 3.12
CA ILE A 61 -8.53 -13.91 1.82
C ILE A 61 -7.51 -12.83 1.49
N MET A 62 -6.30 -13.23 1.10
CA MET A 62 -5.32 -12.32 0.52
C MET A 62 -5.17 -12.61 -0.96
N VAL A 63 -5.40 -11.61 -1.79
CA VAL A 63 -5.14 -11.63 -3.23
C VAL A 63 -3.87 -10.83 -3.46
N GLY A 64 -2.81 -11.46 -3.93
CA GLY A 64 -1.48 -10.83 -4.08
C GLY A 64 -1.55 -9.47 -4.76
N GLU A 65 -2.34 -9.39 -5.84
CA GLU A 65 -2.64 -8.11 -6.51
C GLU A 65 -3.94 -8.19 -7.32
N ILE A 66 -4.54 -7.03 -7.53
CA ILE A 66 -5.68 -6.84 -8.43
C ILE A 66 -5.21 -6.05 -9.65
N ARG A 67 -5.21 -6.70 -10.83
CA ARG A 67 -4.78 -6.11 -12.11
C ARG A 67 -5.93 -5.89 -13.09
N ASP A 68 -7.02 -6.63 -12.94
CA ASP A 68 -8.14 -6.69 -13.89
C ASP A 68 -9.49 -6.57 -13.20
N LEU A 69 -10.50 -6.21 -13.99
CA LEU A 69 -11.87 -6.02 -13.53
C LEU A 69 -12.47 -7.30 -12.93
N GLU A 70 -12.19 -8.46 -13.52
CA GLU A 70 -12.77 -9.73 -13.07
C GLU A 70 -12.34 -10.06 -11.65
N THR A 71 -11.03 -9.98 -11.36
CA THR A 71 -10.47 -10.18 -10.03
C THR A 71 -11.00 -9.14 -9.03
N ALA A 72 -11.09 -7.86 -9.46
CA ALA A 72 -11.62 -6.79 -8.64
C ALA A 72 -13.09 -7.03 -8.25
N GLN A 73 -13.92 -7.44 -9.20
CA GLN A 73 -15.34 -7.74 -8.97
C GLN A 73 -15.53 -8.87 -7.96
N ILE A 74 -14.76 -9.97 -8.12
CA ILE A 74 -14.88 -11.12 -7.20
C ILE A 74 -14.41 -10.70 -5.78
N ALA A 75 -13.31 -9.94 -5.66
CA ALA A 75 -12.83 -9.44 -4.38
C ALA A 75 -13.86 -8.56 -3.67
N VAL A 76 -14.47 -7.62 -4.40
CA VAL A 76 -15.52 -6.73 -3.88
C VAL A 76 -16.77 -7.53 -3.46
N GLN A 77 -17.23 -8.47 -4.29
CA GLN A 77 -18.37 -9.33 -3.94
C GLN A 77 -18.09 -10.16 -2.70
N SER A 78 -16.87 -10.68 -2.57
CA SER A 78 -16.45 -11.43 -1.38
C SER A 78 -16.46 -10.57 -0.11
N ALA A 79 -16.01 -9.32 -0.21
CA ALA A 79 -16.07 -8.38 0.89
C ALA A 79 -17.52 -8.04 1.31
N LEU A 80 -18.44 -7.90 0.35
CA LEU A 80 -19.87 -7.71 0.62
C LEU A 80 -20.53 -8.90 1.34
N THR A 81 -20.00 -10.10 1.15
CA THR A 81 -20.49 -11.31 1.83
C THR A 81 -19.81 -11.59 3.17
N GLY A 82 -19.02 -10.63 3.70
CA GLY A 82 -18.47 -10.66 5.07
C GLY A 82 -17.02 -11.13 5.18
N HIS A 83 -16.35 -11.46 4.07
CA HIS A 83 -14.93 -11.85 4.12
C HIS A 83 -14.02 -10.63 4.26
N LEU A 84 -12.97 -10.73 5.05
CA LEU A 84 -11.89 -9.75 5.03
C LEU A 84 -10.98 -10.00 3.82
N ILE A 85 -10.92 -9.06 2.91
CA ILE A 85 -10.09 -9.13 1.71
C ILE A 85 -8.88 -8.20 1.85
N LEU A 86 -7.68 -8.75 1.73
CA LEU A 86 -6.43 -8.01 1.65
C LEU A 86 -5.87 -8.13 0.23
N SER A 87 -5.42 -7.01 -0.35
CA SER A 87 -4.82 -7.04 -1.69
C SER A 87 -3.87 -5.88 -1.93
N THR A 88 -3.22 -5.87 -3.10
CA THR A 88 -2.44 -4.72 -3.55
C THR A 88 -2.95 -4.19 -4.88
N LEU A 89 -2.76 -2.87 -5.04
CA LEU A 89 -2.94 -2.16 -6.30
C LEU A 89 -1.63 -1.47 -6.69
N HIS A 90 -1.46 -1.20 -7.98
CA HIS A 90 -0.35 -0.42 -8.51
C HIS A 90 -0.79 1.05 -8.67
N THR A 91 -0.69 1.82 -7.60
CA THR A 91 -0.96 3.26 -7.55
C THR A 91 0.18 4.01 -6.89
N ASN A 92 0.24 5.32 -7.07
CA ASN A 92 1.32 6.16 -6.55
C ASN A 92 1.09 6.60 -5.11
N ASP A 93 -0.15 6.76 -4.70
CA ASP A 93 -0.62 7.22 -3.41
C ASP A 93 -1.92 6.50 -3.02
N ALA A 94 -2.43 6.77 -1.82
CA ALA A 94 -3.60 6.08 -1.30
C ALA A 94 -4.90 6.55 -2.00
N ALA A 95 -5.07 7.84 -2.24
CA ALA A 95 -6.29 8.38 -2.86
C ALA A 95 -6.48 7.85 -4.30
N SER A 96 -5.39 7.74 -5.07
CA SER A 96 -5.42 7.19 -6.42
C SER A 96 -5.85 5.72 -6.50
N ALA A 97 -5.81 4.99 -5.40
CA ALA A 97 -6.30 3.61 -5.40
C ALA A 97 -7.84 3.54 -5.47
N ILE A 98 -8.54 4.54 -4.92
CA ILE A 98 -10.00 4.65 -5.01
C ILE A 98 -10.40 4.87 -6.46
N THR A 99 -9.85 5.91 -7.09
CA THR A 99 -10.14 6.22 -8.50
C THR A 99 -9.74 5.07 -9.42
N ARG A 100 -8.63 4.39 -9.14
CA ARG A 100 -8.19 3.22 -9.91
C ARG A 100 -9.21 2.08 -9.89
N LEU A 101 -9.85 1.78 -8.76
CA LEU A 101 -10.90 0.77 -8.69
C LEU A 101 -12.13 1.18 -9.51
N VAL A 102 -12.52 2.45 -9.47
CA VAL A 102 -13.61 2.99 -10.28
C VAL A 102 -13.28 2.93 -11.77
N ASP A 103 -12.07 3.35 -12.17
CA ASP A 103 -11.58 3.32 -13.55
C ASP A 103 -11.48 1.89 -14.11
N MET A 104 -11.21 0.91 -13.25
CA MET A 104 -11.28 -0.51 -13.64
C MET A 104 -12.70 -1.00 -13.89
N GLY A 105 -13.73 -0.22 -13.58
CA GLY A 105 -15.15 -0.54 -13.82
C GLY A 105 -15.91 -0.99 -12.56
N ILE A 106 -15.33 -0.88 -11.37
CA ILE A 106 -16.06 -1.10 -10.10
C ILE A 106 -16.93 0.13 -9.82
N LYS A 107 -18.22 -0.08 -9.61
CA LYS A 107 -19.15 0.99 -9.27
C LYS A 107 -18.76 1.66 -7.95
N SER A 108 -18.78 3.00 -7.90
CA SER A 108 -18.34 3.76 -6.73
C SER A 108 -19.07 3.38 -5.43
N TYR A 109 -20.38 3.08 -5.49
CA TYR A 109 -21.12 2.62 -4.33
C TYR A 109 -20.63 1.26 -3.77
N LEU A 110 -20.08 0.38 -4.62
CA LEU A 110 -19.47 -0.89 -4.19
C LEU A 110 -18.12 -0.64 -3.52
N VAL A 111 -17.30 0.27 -4.08
CA VAL A 111 -16.04 0.68 -3.47
C VAL A 111 -16.29 1.22 -2.06
N VAL A 112 -17.25 2.13 -1.92
CA VAL A 112 -17.63 2.74 -0.64
C VAL A 112 -18.13 1.71 0.38
N SER A 113 -18.88 0.70 -0.07
CA SER A 113 -19.45 -0.31 0.83
C SER A 113 -18.41 -1.33 1.32
N THR A 114 -17.31 -1.53 0.60
CA THR A 114 -16.36 -2.62 0.86
C THR A 114 -14.98 -2.16 1.31
N LEU A 115 -14.52 -1.03 0.77
CA LEU A 115 -13.19 -0.52 1.11
C LEU A 115 -13.17 0.10 2.52
N GLN A 116 -12.21 -0.33 3.34
CA GLN A 116 -12.07 0.16 4.72
C GLN A 116 -10.88 1.11 4.86
N ALA A 117 -9.75 0.75 4.28
CA ALA A 117 -8.53 1.55 4.34
C ALA A 117 -7.60 1.24 3.16
N ILE A 118 -6.73 2.18 2.85
CA ILE A 118 -5.68 2.04 1.85
C ILE A 118 -4.36 2.47 2.46
N LEU A 119 -3.36 1.58 2.40
CA LEU A 119 -1.99 1.88 2.82
C LEU A 119 -1.11 2.00 1.58
N ALA A 120 -0.77 3.23 1.19
CA ALA A 120 0.28 3.45 0.20
C ALA A 120 1.65 3.29 0.84
N GLN A 121 2.59 2.72 0.09
CA GLN A 121 3.93 2.41 0.57
C GLN A 121 4.97 2.67 -0.50
N ARG A 122 6.11 3.24 -0.10
CA ARG A 122 7.34 3.35 -0.90
C ARG A 122 8.52 2.87 -0.07
N LEU A 123 9.49 2.26 -0.75
CA LEU A 123 10.77 1.92 -0.13
C LEU A 123 11.81 2.96 -0.57
N VAL A 124 12.49 3.56 0.39
CA VAL A 124 13.62 4.45 0.17
C VAL A 124 14.89 3.84 0.75
N ARG A 125 16.04 4.23 0.20
CA ARG A 125 17.34 3.82 0.72
C ARG A 125 17.66 4.55 2.00
N ILE A 126 18.27 3.87 2.97
CA ILE A 126 18.76 4.47 4.22
C ILE A 126 20.18 5.00 3.95
N ILE A 127 20.45 6.23 4.38
CA ILE A 127 21.80 6.80 4.36
C ILE A 127 22.72 5.95 5.26
N CYS A 128 23.88 5.60 4.75
CA CYS A 128 24.83 4.76 5.47
C CYS A 128 25.29 5.48 6.75
N PRO A 129 25.08 4.90 7.95
CA PRO A 129 25.43 5.54 9.21
C PRO A 129 26.95 5.77 9.37
N SER A 130 27.76 4.95 8.71
CA SER A 130 29.24 5.03 8.81
C SER A 130 29.84 6.17 8.00
N CYS A 131 29.11 6.74 7.01
CA CYS A 131 29.62 7.83 6.18
C CYS A 131 28.58 8.97 6.00
N ARG A 132 27.61 9.01 6.89
CA ARG A 132 26.61 10.08 6.96
C ARG A 132 27.28 11.39 7.32
N GLU A 133 26.97 12.45 6.58
CA GLU A 133 27.34 13.81 6.89
C GLU A 133 26.13 14.73 6.75
N SER A 134 26.05 15.77 7.59
CA SER A 134 25.04 16.81 7.42
C SER A 134 25.50 17.81 6.35
N TYR A 135 24.55 18.39 5.66
CA TYR A 135 24.80 19.49 4.73
C TYR A 135 23.60 20.45 4.70
N LYS A 136 23.88 21.70 4.32
CA LYS A 136 22.84 22.70 4.09
C LYS A 136 22.28 22.55 2.68
N PRO A 137 20.96 22.40 2.52
CA PRO A 137 20.35 22.24 1.21
C PRO A 137 20.55 23.49 0.33
N SER A 138 20.71 23.27 -0.96
CA SER A 138 20.71 24.35 -1.96
C SER A 138 19.29 24.95 -2.11
N GLU A 139 19.18 26.14 -2.70
CA GLU A 139 17.87 26.75 -2.96
C GLU A 139 16.98 25.90 -3.89
N GLU A 140 17.59 25.19 -4.84
CA GLU A 140 16.89 24.25 -5.73
C GLU A 140 16.33 23.06 -4.96
N GLU A 141 17.10 22.50 -4.03
CA GLU A 141 16.65 21.40 -3.17
C GLU A 141 15.54 21.85 -2.22
N LYS A 142 15.65 23.04 -1.63
CA LYS A 142 14.59 23.64 -0.80
C LYS A 142 13.28 23.79 -1.58
N LEU A 143 13.36 24.28 -2.83
CA LEU A 143 12.20 24.45 -3.70
C LEU A 143 11.56 23.09 -4.06
N ALA A 144 12.40 22.09 -4.36
CA ALA A 144 11.94 20.73 -4.67
C ALA A 144 11.23 20.06 -3.48
N LEU A 145 11.69 20.34 -2.26
CA LEU A 145 11.07 19.82 -1.04
C LEU A 145 9.70 20.45 -0.75
N LYS A 146 9.37 21.60 -1.35
CA LYS A 146 8.11 22.36 -1.14
C LYS A 146 7.79 22.54 0.35
N LEU A 147 8.81 22.79 1.17
CA LEU A 147 8.66 23.14 2.57
C LEU A 147 8.23 24.60 2.70
N ALA A 148 7.48 24.92 3.74
CA ALA A 148 7.15 26.30 4.04
C ALA A 148 8.43 27.09 4.38
N SER A 149 8.48 28.38 4.03
CA SER A 149 9.68 29.20 4.17
C SER A 149 10.23 29.27 5.59
N ASN A 150 9.36 29.14 6.60
CA ASN A 150 9.73 29.08 8.01
C ASN A 150 10.28 27.70 8.48
N GLU A 151 10.02 26.64 7.73
CA GLU A 151 10.56 25.29 8.01
C GLU A 151 11.95 25.11 7.39
N LEU A 152 12.28 25.90 6.36
CA LEU A 152 13.50 25.78 5.57
C LEU A 152 14.77 26.30 6.28
N GLU A 153 14.63 27.16 7.28
CA GLU A 153 15.77 27.72 8.00
C GLU A 153 16.44 26.74 8.99
N ILE A 154 15.73 25.68 9.38
CA ILE A 154 16.13 24.77 10.46
C ILE A 154 16.51 23.37 9.93
N VAL A 155 16.31 23.07 8.66
CA VAL A 155 16.48 21.71 8.12
C VAL A 155 17.95 21.42 7.82
N GLU A 156 18.59 20.59 8.65
CA GLU A 156 19.81 19.86 8.29
C GLU A 156 19.43 18.64 7.46
N LEU A 157 19.92 18.57 6.22
CA LEU A 157 19.83 17.38 5.43
C LEU A 157 21.08 16.52 5.58
N TYR A 158 20.94 15.24 5.27
CA TYR A 158 22.02 14.28 5.38
C TYR A 158 22.26 13.59 4.04
N ARG A 159 23.55 13.29 3.78
CA ARG A 159 23.97 12.47 2.63
C ARG A 159 25.07 11.50 3.04
N GLY A 160 25.24 10.44 2.28
CA GLY A 160 26.34 9.50 2.47
C GLY A 160 27.48 9.82 1.50
N LYS A 161 28.71 10.04 2.02
CA LYS A 161 29.91 10.25 1.20
C LYS A 161 30.31 9.00 0.40
N GLY A 162 29.91 7.84 0.85
CA GLY A 162 30.45 6.56 0.39
C GLY A 162 31.59 6.08 1.29
N CYS A 163 31.61 4.80 1.60
CA CYS A 163 32.67 4.12 2.34
C CYS A 163 32.64 2.62 2.04
N SER A 164 33.61 1.87 2.58
CA SER A 164 33.70 0.41 2.40
C SER A 164 32.45 -0.33 2.91
N ASN A 165 31.80 0.14 4.01
CA ASN A 165 30.60 -0.47 4.57
C ASN A 165 29.37 -0.40 3.68
N CYS A 166 29.32 0.54 2.75
CA CYS A 166 28.21 0.72 1.80
C CYS A 166 28.67 0.53 0.35
N SER A 167 29.84 -0.06 0.11
CA SER A 167 30.42 -0.23 -1.22
C SER A 167 30.43 1.08 -2.03
N ASN A 168 30.82 2.17 -1.38
CA ASN A 168 30.89 3.54 -1.91
C ASN A 168 29.56 4.13 -2.44
N THR A 169 28.41 3.49 -2.16
CA THR A 169 27.09 3.98 -2.61
C THR A 169 26.53 5.11 -1.75
N GLY A 170 27.02 5.32 -0.53
CA GLY A 170 26.47 6.24 0.46
C GLY A 170 25.19 5.74 1.14
N TYR A 171 24.67 4.55 0.78
CA TYR A 171 23.42 4.00 1.30
C TYR A 171 23.60 2.55 1.78
N LYS A 172 22.88 2.18 2.85
CA LYS A 172 22.85 0.81 3.37
C LYS A 172 21.49 0.46 3.95
N GLY A 173 20.81 -0.51 3.30
CA GLY A 173 19.46 -0.93 3.66
C GLY A 173 18.35 -0.05 3.04
N ARG A 174 17.12 -0.36 3.41
CA ARG A 174 15.90 0.31 2.93
C ARG A 174 14.92 0.46 4.07
N ILE A 175 14.12 1.53 4.05
CA ILE A 175 13.03 1.77 4.99
C ILE A 175 11.74 2.03 4.22
N GLY A 176 10.59 1.63 4.79
CA GLY A 176 9.28 1.91 4.24
C GLY A 176 8.80 3.30 4.62
N LEU A 177 8.24 4.01 3.64
CA LEU A 177 7.41 5.20 3.86
C LEU A 177 5.96 4.78 3.70
N PHE A 178 5.09 5.33 4.53
CA PHE A 178 3.70 4.93 4.61
C PHE A 178 2.74 6.13 4.57
N GLU A 179 1.60 5.93 3.92
CA GLU A 179 0.49 6.86 3.88
C GLU A 179 -0.79 6.04 4.04
N LEU A 180 -1.53 6.28 5.13
CA LEU A 180 -2.75 5.54 5.45
C LEU A 180 -3.98 6.43 5.27
N LEU A 181 -4.85 6.04 4.34
CA LEU A 181 -6.15 6.62 4.11
C LEU A 181 -7.23 5.70 4.70
N ILE A 182 -8.06 6.26 5.57
CA ILE A 182 -9.23 5.57 6.15
C ILE A 182 -10.48 6.00 5.40
N MET A 183 -11.36 5.06 5.09
CA MET A 183 -12.64 5.31 4.44
C MET A 183 -13.69 5.76 5.45
N ASP A 184 -13.63 7.03 5.86
CA ASP A 184 -14.67 7.65 6.67
C ASP A 184 -15.85 8.17 5.82
N ASP A 185 -16.87 8.70 6.46
CA ASP A 185 -18.11 9.10 5.78
C ASP A 185 -17.91 10.19 4.72
N GLU A 186 -17.02 11.16 4.96
CA GLU A 186 -16.74 12.22 4.00
C GLU A 186 -15.95 11.70 2.79
N ILE A 187 -14.96 10.82 3.01
CA ILE A 187 -14.23 10.16 1.91
C ILE A 187 -15.18 9.26 1.11
N ARG A 188 -16.13 8.60 1.78
CA ARG A 188 -17.18 7.81 1.11
C ARG A 188 -18.06 8.69 0.23
N GLU A 189 -18.52 9.83 0.73
CA GLU A 189 -19.32 10.79 -0.03
C GLU A 189 -18.59 11.31 -1.27
N LEU A 190 -17.34 11.73 -1.12
CA LEU A 190 -16.50 12.15 -2.24
C LEU A 190 -16.33 11.03 -3.28
N THR A 191 -16.15 9.78 -2.82
CA THR A 191 -16.02 8.61 -3.71
C THR A 191 -17.30 8.34 -4.50
N ILE A 192 -18.48 8.44 -3.85
CA ILE A 192 -19.79 8.28 -4.53
C ILE A 192 -19.96 9.32 -5.62
N ASN A 193 -19.55 10.56 -5.35
CA ASN A 193 -19.64 11.69 -6.28
C ASN A 193 -18.56 11.65 -7.37
N ASN A 194 -17.70 10.62 -7.40
CA ASN A 194 -16.62 10.42 -8.35
C ASN A 194 -15.70 11.65 -8.48
N VAL A 195 -15.37 12.29 -7.36
CA VAL A 195 -14.42 13.41 -7.37
C VAL A 195 -12.99 12.95 -7.65
N SER A 196 -12.11 13.87 -7.99
CA SER A 196 -10.72 13.57 -8.30
C SER A 196 -9.95 13.03 -7.10
N SER A 197 -8.89 12.24 -7.37
CA SER A 197 -7.97 11.76 -6.32
C SER A 197 -7.33 12.92 -5.54
N ASP A 198 -7.11 14.07 -6.18
CA ASP A 198 -6.55 15.25 -5.53
C ASP A 198 -7.48 15.84 -4.48
N GLU A 199 -8.78 15.91 -4.75
CA GLU A 199 -9.79 16.36 -3.79
C GLU A 199 -9.93 15.39 -2.63
N ILE A 200 -9.95 14.08 -2.90
CA ILE A 200 -9.94 13.04 -1.87
C ILE A 200 -8.69 13.17 -0.99
N CYS A 201 -7.52 13.33 -1.61
CA CYS A 201 -6.25 13.52 -0.91
C CYS A 201 -6.27 14.78 -0.03
N LYS A 202 -6.76 15.91 -0.56
CA LYS A 202 -6.89 17.16 0.19
C LYS A 202 -7.77 16.96 1.44
N LYS A 203 -8.94 16.35 1.27
CA LYS A 203 -9.87 16.10 2.36
C LYS A 203 -9.29 15.15 3.42
N ALA A 204 -8.66 14.07 2.98
CA ALA A 204 -8.00 13.13 3.88
C ALA A 204 -6.89 13.81 4.71
N ARG A 205 -6.13 14.74 4.12
CA ARG A 205 -5.12 15.53 4.83
C ARG A 205 -5.74 16.45 5.88
N GLU A 206 -6.85 17.13 5.58
CA GLU A 206 -7.58 17.96 6.54
C GLU A 206 -7.98 17.14 7.79
N LYS A 207 -8.19 15.83 7.63
CA LYS A 207 -8.53 14.87 8.69
C LYS A 207 -7.31 14.18 9.33
N GLY A 208 -6.13 14.60 8.97
CA GLY A 208 -4.90 14.09 9.58
C GLY A 208 -4.17 12.98 8.82
N MET A 209 -4.59 12.65 7.58
CA MET A 209 -3.82 11.75 6.75
C MET A 209 -2.43 12.33 6.48
N ARG A 210 -1.41 11.55 6.80
CA ARG A 210 -0.02 11.91 6.59
C ARG A 210 0.46 11.39 5.26
N LEU A 211 0.96 12.28 4.39
CA LEU A 211 1.47 11.90 3.06
C LEU A 211 2.82 11.19 3.18
N LEU A 212 3.12 10.33 2.20
CA LEU A 212 4.42 9.65 2.07
C LEU A 212 5.63 10.59 2.21
N LYS A 213 5.54 11.81 1.66
CA LYS A 213 6.64 12.78 1.74
C LYS A 213 6.92 13.24 3.17
N TYR A 214 5.88 13.45 4.00
CA TYR A 214 6.05 13.86 5.38
C TYR A 214 6.59 12.72 6.26
N ASP A 215 6.14 11.49 6.02
CA ASP A 215 6.73 10.31 6.65
C ASP A 215 8.22 10.14 6.27
N GLY A 216 8.58 10.54 5.04
CA GLY A 216 9.97 10.55 4.57
C GLY A 216 10.84 11.65 5.17
N PHE A 217 10.27 12.77 5.60
CA PHE A 217 11.03 13.85 6.24
C PHE A 217 11.40 13.52 7.70
N GLU A 218 10.59 12.72 8.38
CA GLU A 218 10.88 12.32 9.77
C GLU A 218 11.86 11.14 9.86
N LYS A 219 12.01 10.36 8.79
CA LYS A 219 12.90 9.18 8.72
C LYS A 219 14.25 9.49 8.11
#